data_afd70bc8872502c6506fd1dc27429f24
#
_entry.id   afd70bc8872502c6506fd1dc27429f24
#
_cell.length_a   1.000
_cell.length_b   1.000
_cell.length_c   1.000
_cell.angle_alpha   90.00
_cell.angle_beta   90.00
_cell.angle_gamma   90.00
#
_symmetry.space_group_name_H-M   'P 1'
#
loop_
_entity.id
_entity.type
_entity.pdbx_description
1 polymer ?
#
loop_
_entity_poly.entity_id
_entity_poly.type
_entity_poly.pdbx_seq_one_letter_code
_entity_poly.pdbx_strand_id
1 'polypeptide(L)'
;KCYAEAEAGKYIEKSLKAIEERYNEIIKGLGLKLSLKEQFETIKKNFEALAGKDYAASRGEYLNGIIMANYLGYEFIDAATVICFDKDGEFDSEKTNEVCEAKFANIERAVVPGFYGAMPNGKVKTFSRGGSDVTGSIVARALKADMYENWTDVSGFLAADPRIVNNAKPINVITYKELRELSYMGASVLHESAIFPVRKGGIPINIKNTNAPEDKGTMIVETTCNMPEYTITGIAGKKGFVAISIDKDMMNSEIGFCRKVLSVFEDNGISIEHMPSGIDTMTVFVHQDEFVEKEQKVLAQIHKAVNPDSVELEANLALIAVVGRG
;
A
#
# COMPACT_ATOMS: atom_id res chain seq x y z
N LYS A 1 -11.68 6.27 -20.36
CA LYS A 1 -12.31 6.24 -21.69
C LYS A 1 -12.39 7.65 -22.27
N CYS A 2 -13.11 8.61 -21.63
CA CYS A 2 -13.29 9.98 -22.13
C CYS A 2 -11.93 10.67 -22.45
N TYR A 3 -10.95 10.60 -21.54
CA TYR A 3 -9.63 11.16 -21.76
C TYR A 3 -8.85 10.45 -22.89
N ALA A 4 -8.96 9.13 -23.00
CA ALA A 4 -8.37 8.38 -24.10
C ALA A 4 -8.98 8.73 -25.47
N GLU A 5 -10.24 9.16 -25.50
CA GLU A 5 -10.89 9.72 -26.71
C GLU A 5 -10.24 11.07 -27.08
N ALA A 6 -9.95 11.94 -26.08
CA ALA A 6 -9.22 13.18 -26.30
C ALA A 6 -7.78 12.95 -26.80
N GLU A 7 -7.03 12.02 -26.21
CA GLU A 7 -5.70 11.62 -26.67
C GLU A 7 -5.70 11.12 -28.14
N ALA A 8 -6.80 10.48 -28.55
CA ALA A 8 -7.00 10.01 -29.92
C ALA A 8 -7.54 11.09 -30.89
N GLY A 9 -7.64 12.35 -30.46
CA GLY A 9 -8.18 13.46 -31.24
C GLY A 9 -9.66 13.34 -31.58
N LYS A 10 -10.43 12.57 -30.78
CA LYS A 10 -11.88 12.38 -30.96
C LYS A 10 -12.67 13.39 -30.12
N TYR A 11 -13.91 13.65 -30.56
CA TYR A 11 -14.82 14.46 -29.76
C TYR A 11 -15.24 13.75 -28.48
N ILE A 12 -15.10 14.45 -27.36
CA ILE A 12 -15.36 13.89 -26.01
C ILE A 12 -16.73 14.24 -25.44
N GLU A 13 -17.51 15.10 -26.14
CA GLU A 13 -18.76 15.61 -25.61
C GLU A 13 -19.75 14.53 -25.18
N LYS A 14 -19.88 13.47 -25.98
CA LYS A 14 -20.79 12.37 -25.66
C LYS A 14 -20.40 11.62 -24.38
N SER A 15 -19.13 11.31 -24.26
CA SER A 15 -18.61 10.58 -23.08
C SER A 15 -18.61 11.47 -21.85
N LEU A 16 -18.26 12.75 -21.99
CA LEU A 16 -18.28 13.71 -20.90
C LEU A 16 -19.68 13.98 -20.39
N LYS A 17 -20.64 14.16 -21.32
CA LYS A 17 -22.03 14.37 -20.98
C LYS A 17 -22.64 13.18 -20.23
N ALA A 18 -22.31 11.95 -20.60
CA ALA A 18 -22.77 10.76 -19.89
C ALA A 18 -22.23 10.72 -18.44
N ILE A 19 -20.99 11.19 -18.22
CA ILE A 19 -20.42 11.33 -16.87
C ILE A 19 -21.18 12.43 -16.10
N GLU A 20 -21.38 13.58 -16.70
CA GLU A 20 -22.09 14.70 -16.09
C GLU A 20 -23.54 14.33 -15.70
N GLU A 21 -24.26 13.65 -16.58
CA GLU A 21 -25.61 13.13 -16.32
C GLU A 21 -25.60 12.21 -15.09
N ARG A 22 -24.63 11.30 -14.98
CA ARG A 22 -24.49 10.40 -13.83
C ARG A 22 -24.29 11.16 -12.51
N TYR A 23 -23.43 12.18 -12.48
CA TYR A 23 -23.22 13.00 -11.30
C TYR A 23 -24.46 13.85 -10.95
N ASN A 24 -25.15 14.37 -11.96
CA ASN A 24 -26.41 15.11 -11.76
C ASN A 24 -27.52 14.21 -11.19
N GLU A 25 -27.61 12.94 -11.61
CA GLU A 25 -28.51 11.96 -11.02
C GLU A 25 -28.22 11.73 -9.53
N ILE A 26 -26.94 11.61 -9.16
CA ILE A 26 -26.52 11.45 -7.76
C ILE A 26 -26.90 12.69 -6.95
N ILE A 27 -26.58 13.87 -7.42
CA ILE A 27 -26.92 15.16 -6.77
C ILE A 27 -28.42 15.27 -6.55
N LYS A 28 -29.21 14.95 -7.58
CA LYS A 28 -30.68 14.95 -7.51
C LYS A 28 -31.20 13.89 -6.54
N GLY A 29 -30.64 12.68 -6.58
CA GLY A 29 -31.02 11.57 -5.69
C GLY A 29 -30.76 11.87 -4.20
N LEU A 30 -29.72 12.64 -3.92
CA LEU A 30 -29.38 13.13 -2.57
C LEU A 30 -30.12 14.41 -2.17
N GLY A 31 -30.92 15.01 -3.07
CA GLY A 31 -31.64 16.26 -2.82
C GLY A 31 -30.75 17.49 -2.62
N LEU A 32 -29.55 17.50 -3.18
CA LEU A 32 -28.58 18.57 -2.99
C LEU A 32 -28.84 19.78 -3.89
N LYS A 33 -28.58 20.97 -3.39
CA LYS A 33 -28.56 22.23 -4.17
C LYS A 33 -27.14 22.53 -4.66
N LEU A 34 -26.61 21.64 -5.48
CA LEU A 34 -25.23 21.70 -6.00
C LEU A 34 -25.26 21.65 -7.53
N SER A 35 -24.39 22.44 -8.16
CA SER A 35 -24.11 22.35 -9.60
C SER A 35 -22.62 22.12 -9.82
N LEU A 36 -22.27 21.12 -10.64
CA LEU A 36 -20.89 20.82 -11.04
C LEU A 36 -20.56 21.34 -12.45
N LYS A 37 -21.37 22.24 -13.01
CA LYS A 37 -21.21 22.74 -14.38
C LYS A 37 -19.82 23.35 -14.62
N GLU A 38 -19.36 24.21 -13.72
CA GLU A 38 -18.04 24.88 -13.83
C GLU A 38 -16.89 23.85 -13.77
N GLN A 39 -17.04 22.82 -12.93
CA GLN A 39 -16.08 21.75 -12.82
C GLN A 39 -16.00 20.93 -14.10
N PHE A 40 -17.15 20.60 -14.71
CA PHE A 40 -17.19 19.88 -15.99
C PHE A 40 -16.64 20.72 -17.14
N GLU A 41 -16.90 22.02 -17.18
CA GLU A 41 -16.29 22.93 -18.16
C GLU A 41 -14.76 22.98 -18.02
N THR A 42 -14.26 23.02 -16.80
CA THR A 42 -12.82 22.99 -16.51
C THR A 42 -12.21 21.63 -16.89
N ILE A 43 -12.87 20.52 -16.56
CA ILE A 43 -12.42 19.17 -16.93
C ILE A 43 -12.38 19.03 -18.47
N LYS A 44 -13.39 19.51 -19.17
CA LYS A 44 -13.42 19.50 -20.64
C LYS A 44 -12.21 20.20 -21.23
N LYS A 45 -11.96 21.44 -20.81
CA LYS A 45 -10.80 22.23 -21.28
C LYS A 45 -9.47 21.51 -21.02
N ASN A 46 -9.31 20.93 -19.85
CA ASN A 46 -8.08 20.21 -19.49
C ASN A 46 -7.92 18.88 -20.25
N PHE A 47 -9.03 18.19 -20.58
CA PHE A 47 -8.97 16.99 -21.40
C PHE A 47 -8.60 17.33 -22.85
N GLU A 48 -9.18 18.39 -23.41
CA GLU A 48 -8.85 18.91 -24.76
C GLU A 48 -7.40 19.41 -24.83
N ALA A 49 -6.89 19.99 -23.75
CA ALA A 49 -5.50 20.43 -23.60
C ALA A 49 -4.51 19.29 -23.26
N LEU A 50 -4.97 18.04 -23.15
CA LEU A 50 -4.16 16.87 -22.80
C LEU A 50 -3.37 17.04 -21.49
N ALA A 51 -4.05 17.45 -20.41
CA ALA A 51 -3.46 17.75 -19.11
C ALA A 51 -2.81 16.55 -18.39
N GLY A 52 -2.91 15.33 -18.93
CA GLY A 52 -2.25 14.13 -18.46
C GLY A 52 -3.20 13.09 -17.83
N LYS A 53 -2.73 11.85 -17.81
CA LYS A 53 -3.52 10.72 -17.30
C LYS A 53 -3.81 10.82 -15.80
N ASP A 54 -2.87 11.34 -15.01
CA ASP A 54 -3.03 11.56 -13.57
C ASP A 54 -4.16 12.56 -13.30
N TYR A 55 -4.20 13.67 -14.06
CA TYR A 55 -5.32 14.60 -13.99
C TYR A 55 -6.64 13.91 -14.29
N ALA A 56 -6.70 13.15 -15.38
CA ALA A 56 -7.93 12.47 -15.77
C ALA A 56 -8.39 11.43 -14.73
N ALA A 57 -7.46 10.65 -14.19
CA ALA A 57 -7.73 9.65 -13.16
C ALA A 57 -8.30 10.27 -11.88
N SER A 58 -7.77 11.42 -11.44
CA SER A 58 -8.16 12.08 -10.19
C SER A 58 -9.55 12.73 -10.23
N ARG A 59 -10.13 12.95 -11.40
CA ARG A 59 -11.38 13.77 -11.50
C ARG A 59 -12.60 13.08 -10.93
N GLY A 60 -12.62 11.74 -10.88
CA GLY A 60 -13.70 11.00 -10.23
C GLY A 60 -13.80 11.33 -8.75
N GLU A 61 -12.69 11.17 -8.01
CA GLU A 61 -12.62 11.47 -6.58
C GLU A 61 -12.77 12.96 -6.29
N TYR A 62 -12.23 13.82 -7.15
CA TYR A 62 -12.43 15.27 -7.05
C TYR A 62 -13.92 15.64 -7.06
N LEU A 63 -14.67 15.17 -8.05
CA LEU A 63 -16.10 15.45 -8.17
C LEU A 63 -16.91 14.79 -7.04
N ASN A 64 -16.58 13.56 -6.68
CA ASN A 64 -17.21 12.87 -5.56
C ASN A 64 -16.92 13.58 -4.23
N GLY A 65 -15.70 14.05 -4.01
CA GLY A 65 -15.32 14.83 -2.83
C GLY A 65 -16.17 16.10 -2.67
N ILE A 66 -16.46 16.82 -3.75
CA ILE A 66 -17.33 17.99 -3.72
C ILE A 66 -18.77 17.61 -3.32
N ILE A 67 -19.31 16.52 -3.88
CA ILE A 67 -20.64 16.03 -3.52
C ILE A 67 -20.69 15.62 -2.05
N MET A 68 -19.70 14.85 -1.58
CA MET A 68 -19.63 14.41 -0.19
C MET A 68 -19.51 15.58 0.78
N ALA A 69 -18.67 16.58 0.46
CA ALA A 69 -18.53 17.77 1.29
C ALA A 69 -19.88 18.53 1.40
N ASN A 70 -20.59 18.68 0.28
CA ASN A 70 -21.89 19.35 0.27
C ASN A 70 -22.94 18.53 1.02
N TYR A 71 -22.94 17.20 0.87
CA TYR A 71 -23.88 16.29 1.56
C TYR A 71 -23.69 16.31 3.08
N LEU A 72 -22.44 16.33 3.55
CA LEU A 72 -22.08 16.33 4.96
C LEU A 72 -22.14 17.73 5.59
N GLY A 73 -22.19 18.78 4.78
CA GLY A 73 -22.03 20.16 5.27
C GLY A 73 -20.62 20.47 5.73
N TYR A 74 -19.60 19.85 5.14
CA TYR A 74 -18.17 20.02 5.46
C TYR A 74 -17.51 20.87 4.39
N GLU A 75 -16.30 21.40 4.71
CA GLU A 75 -15.50 22.10 3.72
C GLU A 75 -14.90 21.13 2.71
N PHE A 76 -14.89 21.49 1.44
CA PHE A 76 -14.18 20.77 0.40
C PHE A 76 -12.76 21.32 0.25
N ILE A 77 -11.75 20.47 0.40
CA ILE A 77 -10.35 20.82 0.19
C ILE A 77 -9.80 19.94 -0.95
N ASP A 78 -9.48 20.55 -2.09
CA ASP A 78 -8.86 19.81 -3.18
C ASP A 78 -7.47 19.28 -2.76
N ALA A 79 -7.25 17.98 -2.87
CA ALA A 79 -5.97 17.34 -2.53
C ALA A 79 -4.79 17.96 -3.30
N ALA A 80 -5.00 18.44 -4.51
CA ALA A 80 -3.97 19.14 -5.29
C ALA A 80 -3.48 20.44 -4.62
N THR A 81 -4.22 21.00 -3.65
CA THR A 81 -3.83 22.21 -2.92
C THR A 81 -3.09 21.94 -1.61
N VAL A 82 -3.09 20.69 -1.14
CA VAL A 82 -2.52 20.33 0.19
C VAL A 82 -1.54 19.16 0.14
N ILE A 83 -1.62 18.29 -0.85
CA ILE A 83 -0.68 17.17 -1.05
C ILE A 83 0.35 17.59 -2.09
N CYS A 84 1.61 17.70 -1.67
CA CYS A 84 2.70 18.21 -2.48
C CYS A 84 3.60 17.07 -2.96
N PHE A 85 3.93 17.09 -4.23
CA PHE A 85 5.01 16.30 -4.83
C PHE A 85 6.16 17.25 -5.17
N ASP A 86 7.37 16.73 -5.25
CA ASP A 86 8.54 17.48 -5.70
C ASP A 86 8.60 17.56 -7.24
N LYS A 87 9.69 18.17 -7.75
CA LYS A 87 9.92 18.31 -9.20
C LYS A 87 10.11 16.98 -9.94
N ASP A 88 10.54 15.93 -9.23
CA ASP A 88 10.80 14.59 -9.75
C ASP A 88 9.56 13.69 -9.65
N GLY A 89 8.48 14.19 -9.01
CA GLY A 89 7.22 13.49 -8.82
C GLY A 89 7.21 12.58 -7.60
N GLU A 90 8.15 12.76 -6.69
CA GLU A 90 8.17 12.08 -5.40
C GLU A 90 7.39 12.86 -4.35
N PHE A 91 6.81 12.16 -3.38
CA PHE A 91 6.00 12.78 -2.34
C PHE A 91 6.85 13.64 -1.38
N ASP A 92 6.54 14.94 -1.31
CA ASP A 92 7.19 15.89 -0.41
C ASP A 92 6.43 15.98 0.92
N SER A 93 6.90 15.22 1.91
CA SER A 93 6.23 15.12 3.20
C SER A 93 6.37 16.40 4.06
N GLU A 94 7.49 17.12 3.95
CA GLU A 94 7.73 18.32 4.75
C GLU A 94 6.83 19.45 4.28
N LYS A 95 6.86 19.74 2.99
CA LYS A 95 6.00 20.75 2.39
C LYS A 95 4.52 20.43 2.57
N THR A 96 4.12 19.16 2.43
CA THR A 96 2.74 18.75 2.65
C THR A 96 2.31 19.02 4.09
N ASN A 97 3.14 18.70 5.09
CA ASN A 97 2.80 18.97 6.49
C ASN A 97 2.60 20.48 6.75
N GLU A 98 3.52 21.33 6.25
CA GLU A 98 3.41 22.78 6.38
C GLU A 98 2.12 23.33 5.75
N VAL A 99 1.83 22.91 4.51
CA VAL A 99 0.65 23.35 3.76
C VAL A 99 -0.63 22.88 4.43
N CYS A 100 -0.69 21.61 4.87
CA CYS A 100 -1.83 21.08 5.60
C CYS A 100 -2.06 21.81 6.92
N GLU A 101 -1.02 21.98 7.75
CA GLU A 101 -1.13 22.70 9.04
C GLU A 101 -1.69 24.11 8.84
N ALA A 102 -1.20 24.85 7.86
CA ALA A 102 -1.71 26.18 7.55
C ALA A 102 -3.15 26.17 7.01
N LYS A 103 -3.47 25.23 6.10
CA LYS A 103 -4.78 25.18 5.45
C LYS A 103 -5.89 24.76 6.39
N PHE A 104 -5.62 23.81 7.29
CA PHE A 104 -6.62 23.26 8.21
C PHE A 104 -6.71 23.98 9.55
N ALA A 105 -5.87 24.98 9.83
CA ALA A 105 -5.78 25.66 11.13
C ALA A 105 -7.14 26.14 11.71
N ASN A 106 -8.08 26.51 10.84
CA ASN A 106 -9.40 27.02 11.24
C ASN A 106 -10.55 26.18 10.68
N ILE A 107 -10.28 24.96 10.23
CA ILE A 107 -11.27 24.08 9.62
C ILE A 107 -11.56 22.94 10.60
N GLU A 108 -12.79 22.87 11.08
CA GLU A 108 -13.23 21.81 12.01
C GLU A 108 -13.48 20.48 11.28
N ARG A 109 -14.06 20.57 10.07
CA ARG A 109 -14.48 19.37 9.29
C ARG A 109 -14.26 19.63 7.82
N ALA A 110 -13.56 18.71 7.17
CA ALA A 110 -13.30 18.78 5.74
C ALA A 110 -13.43 17.41 5.04
N VAL A 111 -13.68 17.47 3.74
CA VAL A 111 -13.53 16.34 2.82
C VAL A 111 -12.36 16.61 1.91
N VAL A 112 -11.39 15.71 1.91
CA VAL A 112 -10.21 15.74 1.04
C VAL A 112 -10.27 14.51 0.13
N PRO A 113 -10.37 14.65 -1.19
CA PRO A 113 -10.32 13.50 -2.09
C PRO A 113 -8.95 12.83 -2.04
N GLY A 114 -8.92 11.50 -2.14
CA GLY A 114 -7.69 10.72 -2.01
C GLY A 114 -6.90 10.52 -3.30
N PHE A 115 -5.75 9.87 -3.17
CA PHE A 115 -4.80 9.30 -4.13
C PHE A 115 -4.07 10.26 -5.09
N TYR A 116 -4.25 11.57 -4.99
CA TYR A 116 -3.54 12.55 -5.81
C TYR A 116 -3.10 13.79 -5.03
N GLY A 117 -2.23 14.56 -5.63
CA GLY A 117 -1.75 15.86 -5.19
C GLY A 117 -1.25 16.67 -6.38
N ALA A 118 -0.37 17.63 -6.17
CA ALA A 118 0.21 18.45 -7.24
C ALA A 118 1.73 18.58 -7.12
N MET A 119 2.37 18.67 -8.28
CA MET A 119 3.77 19.06 -8.45
C MET A 119 3.91 20.59 -8.36
N PRO A 120 5.14 21.13 -8.19
CA PRO A 120 5.38 22.60 -8.08
C PRO A 120 4.88 23.42 -9.28
N ASN A 121 4.79 22.78 -10.46
CA ASN A 121 4.27 23.41 -11.67
C ASN A 121 2.72 23.37 -11.76
N GLY A 122 2.04 22.92 -10.72
CA GLY A 122 0.58 22.78 -10.66
C GLY A 122 0.03 21.53 -11.37
N LYS A 123 0.88 20.68 -11.97
CA LYS A 123 0.46 19.46 -12.63
C LYS A 123 0.03 18.42 -11.60
N VAL A 124 -1.16 17.85 -11.78
CA VAL A 124 -1.64 16.78 -10.90
C VAL A 124 -0.77 15.53 -11.04
N LYS A 125 -0.47 14.92 -9.90
CA LYS A 125 0.27 13.67 -9.77
C LYS A 125 -0.52 12.70 -8.90
N THR A 126 -0.59 11.42 -9.30
CA THR A 126 -1.25 10.36 -8.52
C THR A 126 -0.23 9.47 -7.81
N PHE A 127 -0.63 8.90 -6.66
CA PHE A 127 0.13 7.82 -6.02
C PHE A 127 -0.02 6.52 -6.82
N SER A 128 1.00 5.69 -6.83
CA SER A 128 1.05 4.48 -7.66
C SER A 128 0.12 3.36 -7.18
N ARG A 129 -0.05 3.19 -5.85
CA ARG A 129 -0.92 2.18 -5.21
C ARG A 129 -1.43 2.65 -3.86
N GLY A 130 -2.61 2.18 -3.45
CA GLY A 130 -3.19 2.48 -2.14
C GLY A 130 -3.32 3.97 -1.85
N GLY A 131 -3.41 4.80 -2.89
CA GLY A 131 -3.25 6.24 -2.78
C GLY A 131 -4.28 6.92 -1.88
N SER A 132 -5.50 6.39 -1.78
CA SER A 132 -6.52 6.92 -0.85
C SER A 132 -6.13 6.66 0.60
N ASP A 133 -5.66 5.44 0.91
CA ASP A 133 -5.16 5.09 2.26
C ASP A 133 -3.93 5.91 2.62
N VAL A 134 -3.02 6.09 1.64
CA VAL A 134 -1.83 6.94 1.80
C VAL A 134 -2.22 8.38 2.07
N THR A 135 -3.20 8.94 1.34
CA THR A 135 -3.69 10.31 1.55
C THR A 135 -4.27 10.49 2.94
N GLY A 136 -5.12 9.55 3.41
CA GLY A 136 -5.68 9.57 4.76
C GLY A 136 -4.59 9.57 5.84
N SER A 137 -3.58 8.71 5.67
CA SER A 137 -2.43 8.61 6.56
C SER A 137 -1.58 9.90 6.57
N ILE A 138 -1.33 10.50 5.42
CA ILE A 138 -0.60 11.78 5.29
C ILE A 138 -1.34 12.89 6.01
N VAL A 139 -2.64 13.04 5.75
CA VAL A 139 -3.48 14.08 6.38
C VAL A 139 -3.55 13.86 7.90
N ALA A 140 -3.76 12.62 8.36
CA ALA A 140 -3.76 12.29 9.78
C ALA A 140 -2.44 12.70 10.46
N ARG A 141 -1.30 12.44 9.83
CA ARG A 141 0.01 12.86 10.34
C ARG A 141 0.19 14.37 10.36
N ALA A 142 -0.15 15.05 9.25
CA ALA A 142 0.02 16.49 9.11
C ALA A 142 -0.80 17.26 10.14
N LEU A 143 -1.98 16.73 10.48
CA LEU A 143 -2.89 17.32 11.48
C LEU A 143 -2.67 16.80 12.90
N LYS A 144 -1.68 15.92 13.11
CA LYS A 144 -1.41 15.29 14.42
C LYS A 144 -2.67 14.66 15.02
N ALA A 145 -3.42 13.92 14.21
CA ALA A 145 -4.68 13.31 14.59
C ALA A 145 -4.50 12.32 15.76
N ASP A 146 -5.51 12.20 16.60
CA ASP A 146 -5.53 11.24 17.70
C ASP A 146 -5.63 9.80 17.20
N MET A 147 -6.26 9.61 16.02
CA MET A 147 -6.48 8.31 15.39
C MET A 147 -6.69 8.47 13.88
N TYR A 148 -6.24 7.48 13.11
CA TYR A 148 -6.60 7.31 11.71
C TYR A 148 -7.53 6.09 11.58
N GLU A 149 -8.80 6.31 11.24
CA GLU A 149 -9.71 5.22 10.88
C GLU A 149 -9.65 4.95 9.38
N ASN A 150 -9.30 3.71 9.02
CA ASN A 150 -9.34 3.23 7.64
C ASN A 150 -10.58 2.35 7.44
N TRP A 151 -11.55 2.87 6.71
CA TRP A 151 -12.81 2.19 6.43
C TRP A 151 -12.73 1.41 5.12
N THR A 152 -12.89 0.10 5.21
CA THR A 152 -12.79 -0.86 4.11
C THR A 152 -13.98 -1.84 4.11
N ASP A 153 -13.92 -2.92 3.36
CA ASP A 153 -14.96 -3.94 3.26
C ASP A 153 -14.77 -5.14 4.20
N VAL A 154 -13.75 -5.09 5.07
CA VAL A 154 -13.47 -6.13 6.08
C VAL A 154 -13.36 -5.54 7.48
N SER A 155 -13.72 -6.34 8.50
CA SER A 155 -13.72 -5.94 9.91
C SER A 155 -12.35 -6.05 10.59
N GLY A 156 -11.28 -5.66 9.88
CA GLY A 156 -9.91 -5.74 10.39
C GLY A 156 -9.17 -7.00 9.95
N PHE A 157 -8.16 -7.38 10.72
CA PHE A 157 -7.30 -8.53 10.45
C PHE A 157 -7.81 -9.78 11.16
N LEU A 158 -7.67 -10.93 10.49
CA LEU A 158 -7.89 -12.24 11.08
C LEU A 158 -6.56 -12.93 11.37
N ALA A 159 -6.53 -13.77 12.39
CA ALA A 159 -5.35 -14.51 12.82
C ALA A 159 -4.86 -15.55 11.77
N ALA A 160 -5.67 -15.86 10.77
CA ALA A 160 -5.31 -16.69 9.63
C ALA A 160 -6.18 -16.34 8.42
N ASP A 161 -5.77 -16.75 7.22
CA ASP A 161 -6.55 -16.55 6.00
C ASP A 161 -7.89 -17.32 6.07
N PRO A 162 -9.04 -16.64 6.03
CA PRO A 162 -10.36 -17.29 6.14
C PRO A 162 -10.68 -18.22 4.96
N ARG A 163 -9.94 -18.12 3.85
CA ARG A 163 -10.06 -19.05 2.72
C ARG A 163 -9.42 -20.42 2.99
N ILE A 164 -8.53 -20.48 3.99
CA ILE A 164 -7.79 -21.69 4.36
C ILE A 164 -8.28 -22.23 5.70
N VAL A 165 -8.51 -21.32 6.67
CA VAL A 165 -8.87 -21.68 8.05
C VAL A 165 -10.29 -21.23 8.34
N ASN A 166 -11.21 -22.17 8.50
CA ASN A 166 -12.57 -21.86 8.90
C ASN A 166 -12.59 -21.24 10.30
N ASN A 167 -13.40 -20.18 10.48
CA ASN A 167 -13.58 -19.49 11.76
C ASN A 167 -12.27 -18.89 12.33
N ALA A 168 -11.41 -18.34 11.46
CA ALA A 168 -10.23 -17.58 11.88
C ALA A 168 -10.65 -16.45 12.85
N LYS A 169 -9.95 -16.34 14.00
CA LYS A 169 -10.27 -15.35 15.03
C LYS A 169 -9.88 -13.95 14.61
N PRO A 170 -10.67 -12.90 14.96
CA PRO A 170 -10.27 -11.53 14.71
C PRO A 170 -9.09 -11.11 15.60
N ILE A 171 -8.20 -10.30 15.06
CA ILE A 171 -7.12 -9.65 15.80
C ILE A 171 -7.63 -8.29 16.28
N ASN A 172 -7.82 -8.12 17.59
CA ASN A 172 -8.32 -6.87 18.15
C ASN A 172 -7.26 -5.77 18.15
N VAL A 173 -6.01 -6.12 18.49
CA VAL A 173 -4.89 -5.18 18.57
C VAL A 173 -3.63 -5.85 17.99
N ILE A 174 -2.95 -5.15 17.11
CA ILE A 174 -1.71 -5.58 16.47
C ILE A 174 -0.68 -4.44 16.49
N THR A 175 0.59 -4.76 16.65
CA THR A 175 1.64 -3.75 16.50
C THR A 175 2.03 -3.58 15.02
N TYR A 176 2.60 -2.42 14.68
CA TYR A 176 3.13 -2.19 13.33
C TYR A 176 4.16 -3.24 12.91
N LYS A 177 4.95 -3.74 13.86
CA LYS A 177 5.94 -4.78 13.60
C LYS A 177 5.28 -6.11 13.22
N GLU A 178 4.31 -6.57 14.03
CA GLU A 178 3.55 -7.80 13.75
C GLU A 178 2.78 -7.71 12.44
N LEU A 179 2.13 -6.55 12.19
CA LEU A 179 1.42 -6.30 10.94
C LEU A 179 2.33 -6.42 9.73
N ARG A 180 3.54 -5.88 9.81
CA ARG A 180 4.51 -5.94 8.71
C ARG A 180 4.91 -7.38 8.38
N GLU A 181 5.15 -8.21 9.40
CA GLU A 181 5.47 -9.63 9.23
C GLU A 181 4.30 -10.38 8.55
N LEU A 182 3.06 -10.17 9.03
CA LEU A 182 1.89 -10.81 8.43
C LEU A 182 1.63 -10.33 7.00
N SER A 183 1.77 -9.04 6.74
CA SER A 183 1.54 -8.45 5.41
C SER A 183 2.57 -8.93 4.39
N TYR A 184 3.83 -9.07 4.78
CA TYR A 184 4.89 -9.60 3.93
C TYR A 184 4.57 -11.03 3.45
N MET A 185 3.97 -11.83 4.32
CA MET A 185 3.53 -13.19 4.02
C MET A 185 2.13 -13.29 3.39
N GLY A 186 1.56 -12.16 2.94
CA GLY A 186 0.34 -12.11 2.12
C GLY A 186 -0.96 -11.79 2.86
N ALA A 187 -0.94 -11.55 4.17
CA ALA A 187 -2.09 -11.07 4.92
C ALA A 187 -2.22 -9.54 4.76
N SER A 188 -2.58 -9.07 3.57
CA SER A 188 -2.65 -7.64 3.27
C SER A 188 -4.09 -7.12 3.29
N VAL A 189 -4.40 -6.24 4.24
CA VAL A 189 -5.64 -5.45 4.30
C VAL A 189 -5.35 -3.99 3.99
N LEU A 190 -4.20 -3.48 4.43
CA LEU A 190 -3.76 -2.10 4.24
C LEU A 190 -2.42 -2.08 3.49
N HIS A 191 -2.28 -1.16 2.53
CA HIS A 191 -1.03 -1.01 1.79
C HIS A 191 0.08 -0.48 2.70
N GLU A 192 1.28 -1.05 2.62
CA GLU A 192 2.42 -0.69 3.49
C GLU A 192 2.74 0.82 3.44
N SER A 193 2.65 1.44 2.26
CA SER A 193 2.87 2.88 2.10
C SER A 193 1.93 3.76 2.92
N ALA A 194 0.72 3.27 3.25
CA ALA A 194 -0.24 3.99 4.07
C ALA A 194 0.09 3.96 5.57
N ILE A 195 0.90 3.00 5.99
CA ILE A 195 1.28 2.83 7.39
C ILE A 195 2.39 3.83 7.78
N PHE A 196 3.33 4.08 6.87
CA PHE A 196 4.54 4.83 7.17
C PHE A 196 4.32 6.25 7.70
N PRO A 197 3.45 7.11 7.12
CA PRO A 197 3.24 8.46 7.63
C PRO A 197 2.69 8.49 9.06
N VAL A 198 1.64 7.73 9.35
CA VAL A 198 1.01 7.69 10.70
C VAL A 198 1.91 7.04 11.74
N ARG A 199 2.64 5.98 11.38
CA ARG A 199 3.63 5.35 12.26
C ARG A 199 4.70 6.34 12.71
N LYS A 200 5.26 7.12 11.77
CA LYS A 200 6.24 8.17 12.09
C LYS A 200 5.66 9.26 13.00
N GLY A 201 4.33 9.47 12.96
CA GLY A 201 3.60 10.37 13.84
C GLY A 201 3.17 9.75 15.18
N GLY A 202 3.37 8.45 15.38
CA GLY A 202 2.88 7.73 16.57
C GLY A 202 1.34 7.61 16.64
N ILE A 203 0.65 7.78 15.50
CA ILE A 203 -0.81 7.83 15.42
C ILE A 203 -1.33 6.41 15.22
N PRO A 204 -2.25 5.91 16.07
CA PRO A 204 -2.85 4.59 15.89
C PRO A 204 -3.76 4.55 14.66
N ILE A 205 -3.85 3.37 14.02
CA ILE A 205 -4.79 3.11 12.92
C ILE A 205 -5.88 2.16 13.44
N ASN A 206 -7.13 2.43 13.11
CA ASN A 206 -8.22 1.46 13.30
C ASN A 206 -8.79 1.04 11.94
N ILE A 207 -8.71 -0.24 11.62
CA ILE A 207 -9.32 -0.80 10.42
C ILE A 207 -10.79 -1.12 10.71
N LYS A 208 -11.70 -0.47 10.01
CA LYS A 208 -13.14 -0.55 10.21
C LYS A 208 -13.86 -1.05 8.95
N ASN A 209 -15.00 -1.70 9.16
CA ASN A 209 -15.82 -2.22 8.08
C ASN A 209 -16.99 -1.29 7.76
N THR A 210 -17.05 -0.80 6.52
CA THR A 210 -18.18 0.04 6.05
C THR A 210 -19.51 -0.69 6.02
N ASN A 211 -19.50 -2.01 5.88
CA ASN A 211 -20.70 -2.86 5.85
C ASN A 211 -21.11 -3.37 7.23
N ALA A 212 -20.27 -3.20 8.25
CA ALA A 212 -20.52 -3.55 9.65
C ALA A 212 -19.87 -2.51 10.58
N PRO A 213 -20.38 -1.26 10.62
CA PRO A 213 -19.76 -0.14 11.31
C PRO A 213 -19.66 -0.31 12.83
N GLU A 214 -20.50 -1.15 13.44
CA GLU A 214 -20.46 -1.53 14.86
C GLU A 214 -19.32 -2.48 15.23
N ASP A 215 -18.70 -3.13 14.25
CA ASP A 215 -17.56 -3.98 14.51
C ASP A 215 -16.39 -3.12 15.00
N LYS A 216 -15.70 -3.59 16.04
CA LYS A 216 -14.56 -2.87 16.64
C LYS A 216 -13.39 -2.72 15.67
N GLY A 217 -13.26 -3.68 14.73
CA GLY A 217 -12.15 -3.73 13.80
C GLY A 217 -10.83 -4.14 14.46
N THR A 218 -9.71 -3.79 13.82
CA THR A 218 -8.36 -4.04 14.34
C THR A 218 -7.65 -2.73 14.60
N MET A 219 -7.17 -2.54 15.83
CA MET A 219 -6.32 -1.42 16.21
C MET A 219 -4.85 -1.73 15.94
N ILE A 220 -4.18 -0.89 15.15
CA ILE A 220 -2.74 -0.98 14.86
C ILE A 220 -2.03 0.10 15.66
N VAL A 221 -1.04 -0.30 16.46
CA VAL A 221 -0.32 0.58 17.39
C VAL A 221 1.19 0.40 17.28
N GLU A 222 1.97 1.38 17.74
CA GLU A 222 3.44 1.25 17.77
C GLU A 222 3.88 0.21 18.79
N THR A 223 3.37 0.33 20.01
CA THR A 223 3.62 -0.61 21.11
C THR A 223 2.36 -0.80 21.92
N THR A 224 2.29 -1.89 22.65
CA THR A 224 1.21 -2.14 23.61
C THR A 224 1.79 -2.72 24.88
N CYS A 225 1.37 -2.18 26.02
CA CYS A 225 1.69 -2.72 27.34
C CYS A 225 0.74 -3.87 27.74
N ASN A 226 -0.33 -4.09 26.98
CA ASN A 226 -1.25 -5.17 27.26
C ASN A 226 -0.65 -6.50 26.83
N MET A 227 -0.65 -7.47 27.75
CA MET A 227 -0.35 -8.86 27.39
C MET A 227 -1.32 -9.30 26.30
N PRO A 228 -0.82 -9.93 25.23
CA PRO A 228 -1.70 -10.46 24.20
C PRO A 228 -2.61 -11.54 24.80
N GLU A 229 -3.86 -11.57 24.35
CA GLU A 229 -4.81 -12.63 24.76
C GLU A 229 -4.30 -14.02 24.34
N TYR A 230 -3.57 -14.07 23.24
CA TYR A 230 -2.95 -15.28 22.68
C TYR A 230 -1.46 -15.04 22.40
N THR A 231 -0.65 -16.06 22.65
CA THR A 231 0.80 -16.04 22.35
C THR A 231 1.07 -15.79 20.85
N ILE A 232 0.20 -16.34 19.98
CA ILE A 232 0.27 -16.17 18.54
C ILE A 232 -0.74 -15.11 18.13
N THR A 233 -0.25 -14.04 17.50
CA THR A 233 -1.06 -12.97 16.94
C THR A 233 -1.71 -13.39 15.63
N GLY A 234 -0.95 -14.06 14.76
CA GLY A 234 -1.45 -14.53 13.48
C GLY A 234 -0.50 -15.48 12.77
N ILE A 235 -1.05 -16.18 11.77
CA ILE A 235 -0.33 -17.10 10.90
C ILE A 235 -0.64 -16.71 9.47
N ALA A 236 0.40 -16.45 8.67
CA ALA A 236 0.29 -16.15 7.25
C ALA A 236 1.18 -17.08 6.45
N GLY A 237 0.84 -17.32 5.18
CA GLY A 237 1.63 -18.18 4.32
C GLY A 237 1.57 -17.76 2.86
N LYS A 238 2.68 -17.95 2.17
CA LYS A 238 2.84 -17.63 0.76
C LYS A 238 3.47 -18.83 0.05
N LYS A 239 2.94 -19.18 -1.11
CA LYS A 239 3.43 -20.27 -1.96
C LYS A 239 4.40 -19.73 -3.03
N GLY A 240 5.08 -20.65 -3.72
CA GLY A 240 5.89 -20.32 -4.88
C GLY A 240 7.36 -20.07 -4.54
N PHE A 241 7.90 -20.81 -3.59
CA PHE A 241 9.31 -20.74 -3.22
C PHE A 241 10.07 -21.99 -3.65
N VAL A 242 11.37 -21.80 -3.82
CA VAL A 242 12.36 -22.87 -3.95
C VAL A 242 13.42 -22.70 -2.86
N ALA A 243 13.81 -23.81 -2.25
CA ALA A 243 14.95 -23.89 -1.34
C ALA A 243 16.18 -24.38 -2.09
N ILE A 244 17.29 -23.69 -1.90
CA ILE A 244 18.62 -24.07 -2.38
C ILE A 244 19.45 -24.40 -1.14
N SER A 245 19.61 -25.70 -0.86
CA SER A 245 20.41 -26.17 0.27
C SER A 245 21.84 -26.41 -0.16
N ILE A 246 22.78 -25.82 0.52
CA ILE A 246 24.21 -25.84 0.21
C ILE A 246 24.91 -26.47 1.41
N ASP A 247 25.54 -27.62 1.20
CA ASP A 247 26.31 -28.30 2.23
C ASP A 247 27.81 -28.17 1.94
N LYS A 248 28.56 -27.88 3.00
CA LYS A 248 30.00 -27.79 2.91
C LYS A 248 30.64 -28.08 4.27
N ASP A 249 31.46 -29.12 4.34
CA ASP A 249 32.26 -29.44 5.50
C ASP A 249 33.14 -28.23 5.94
N MET A 250 33.12 -27.92 7.21
CA MET A 250 33.85 -26.78 7.80
C MET A 250 33.42 -25.41 7.28
N MET A 251 32.19 -25.28 6.82
CA MET A 251 31.59 -24.03 6.29
C MET A 251 31.75 -22.87 7.29
N ASN A 252 31.55 -23.13 8.58
CA ASN A 252 31.66 -22.14 9.65
C ASN A 252 33.09 -21.58 9.81
N SER A 253 34.11 -22.29 9.34
CA SER A 253 35.53 -21.88 9.40
C SER A 253 35.95 -21.08 8.16
N GLU A 254 35.12 -21.06 7.10
CA GLU A 254 35.41 -20.33 5.87
C GLU A 254 34.96 -18.87 5.97
N ILE A 255 35.91 -17.97 6.13
CA ILE A 255 35.63 -16.54 6.22
C ILE A 255 34.95 -16.03 4.92
N GLY A 256 33.76 -15.44 5.08
CA GLY A 256 33.01 -14.84 3.99
C GLY A 256 32.22 -15.81 3.13
N PHE A 257 32.03 -17.07 3.56
CA PHE A 257 31.20 -18.05 2.84
C PHE A 257 29.82 -17.52 2.48
N CYS A 258 29.04 -17.10 3.48
CA CYS A 258 27.70 -16.55 3.25
C CYS A 258 27.70 -15.37 2.30
N ARG A 259 28.67 -14.43 2.43
CA ARG A 259 28.78 -13.29 1.52
C ARG A 259 29.00 -13.74 0.07
N LYS A 260 29.86 -14.74 -0.15
CA LYS A 260 30.11 -15.25 -1.52
C LYS A 260 28.84 -15.86 -2.12
N VAL A 261 28.09 -16.62 -1.33
CA VAL A 261 26.80 -17.19 -1.79
C VAL A 261 25.79 -16.09 -2.08
N LEU A 262 25.62 -15.12 -1.17
CA LEU A 262 24.67 -14.01 -1.35
C LEU A 262 25.01 -13.15 -2.58
N SER A 263 26.30 -12.92 -2.85
CA SER A 263 26.73 -12.19 -4.06
C SER A 263 26.28 -12.87 -5.34
N VAL A 264 26.16 -14.22 -5.38
CA VAL A 264 25.64 -14.92 -6.55
C VAL A 264 24.17 -14.56 -6.82
N PHE A 265 23.35 -14.46 -5.79
CA PHE A 265 21.94 -14.06 -5.94
C PHE A 265 21.82 -12.59 -6.34
N GLU A 266 22.61 -11.70 -5.72
CA GLU A 266 22.68 -10.28 -6.05
C GLU A 266 23.06 -10.08 -7.52
N ASP A 267 24.13 -10.71 -8.00
CA ASP A 267 24.62 -10.62 -9.38
C ASP A 267 23.61 -11.12 -10.42
N ASN A 268 22.66 -11.94 -10.00
CA ASN A 268 21.58 -12.43 -10.85
C ASN A 268 20.23 -11.69 -10.63
N GLY A 269 20.20 -10.67 -9.77
CA GLY A 269 19.00 -9.89 -9.48
C GLY A 269 17.89 -10.78 -8.89
N ILE A 270 18.22 -11.66 -7.95
CA ILE A 270 17.27 -12.55 -7.25
C ILE A 270 17.18 -12.10 -5.80
N SER A 271 15.94 -11.81 -5.36
CA SER A 271 15.66 -11.45 -3.98
C SER A 271 15.67 -12.67 -3.07
N ILE A 272 16.29 -12.55 -1.89
CA ILE A 272 16.34 -13.61 -0.88
C ILE A 272 15.24 -13.36 0.15
N GLU A 273 14.41 -14.38 0.39
CA GLU A 273 13.29 -14.30 1.32
C GLU A 273 13.67 -14.79 2.73
N HIS A 274 14.43 -15.87 2.79
CA HIS A 274 14.87 -16.46 4.06
C HIS A 274 16.17 -17.22 3.88
N MET A 275 17.01 -17.26 4.91
CA MET A 275 18.33 -17.85 4.83
C MET A 275 18.75 -18.49 6.17
N PRO A 276 18.21 -19.64 6.52
CA PRO A 276 18.69 -20.39 7.68
C PRO A 276 20.08 -20.98 7.39
N SER A 277 20.95 -20.91 8.40
CA SER A 277 22.29 -21.49 8.33
C SER A 277 22.59 -22.35 9.56
N GLY A 278 23.21 -23.49 9.34
CA GLY A 278 23.79 -24.36 10.36
C GLY A 278 25.32 -24.20 10.47
N ILE A 279 26.00 -25.23 10.96
CA ILE A 279 27.46 -25.26 11.05
C ILE A 279 28.08 -25.55 9.68
N ASP A 280 27.56 -26.54 8.98
CA ASP A 280 28.05 -27.03 7.69
C ASP A 280 27.01 -26.91 6.58
N THR A 281 25.87 -26.23 6.84
CA THR A 281 24.76 -26.11 5.89
C THR A 281 24.22 -24.69 5.84
N MET A 282 23.81 -24.27 4.66
CA MET A 282 23.11 -23.01 4.41
C MET A 282 21.99 -23.26 3.40
N THR A 283 20.76 -22.86 3.75
CA THR A 283 19.64 -22.92 2.80
C THR A 283 19.20 -21.51 2.44
N VAL A 284 19.02 -21.25 1.15
CA VAL A 284 18.52 -19.97 0.65
C VAL A 284 17.15 -20.18 0.03
N PHE A 285 16.15 -19.44 0.51
CA PHE A 285 14.79 -19.44 -0.04
C PHE A 285 14.60 -18.23 -0.93
N VAL A 286 14.16 -18.48 -2.17
CA VAL A 286 13.89 -17.44 -3.16
C VAL A 286 12.55 -17.69 -3.84
N HIS A 287 11.97 -16.67 -4.48
CA HIS A 287 10.80 -16.83 -5.32
C HIS A 287 11.11 -17.71 -6.53
N GLN A 288 10.27 -18.73 -6.75
CA GLN A 288 10.44 -19.69 -7.85
C GLN A 288 10.44 -19.00 -9.22
N ASP A 289 9.56 -18.02 -9.41
CA ASP A 289 9.44 -17.27 -10.67
C ASP A 289 10.69 -16.46 -11.02
N GLU A 290 11.44 -15.97 -10.01
CA GLU A 290 12.70 -15.24 -10.22
C GLU A 290 13.88 -16.17 -10.49
N PHE A 291 13.77 -17.42 -10.06
CA PHE A 291 14.87 -18.39 -10.06
C PHE A 291 14.87 -19.32 -11.26
N VAL A 292 13.72 -19.82 -11.70
CA VAL A 292 13.60 -20.93 -12.70
C VAL A 292 14.40 -20.67 -13.96
N GLU A 293 14.31 -19.49 -14.54
CA GLU A 293 15.06 -19.17 -15.77
C GLU A 293 16.57 -19.01 -15.55
N LYS A 294 17.01 -18.84 -14.30
CA LYS A 294 18.40 -18.57 -13.92
C LYS A 294 19.05 -19.75 -13.19
N GLU A 295 18.32 -20.81 -12.93
CA GLU A 295 18.72 -21.96 -12.12
C GLU A 295 20.12 -22.48 -12.45
N GLN A 296 20.33 -22.92 -13.68
CA GLN A 296 21.60 -23.50 -14.13
C GLN A 296 22.78 -22.56 -13.92
N LYS A 297 22.57 -21.26 -14.20
CA LYS A 297 23.58 -20.23 -14.04
C LYS A 297 23.94 -20.01 -12.58
N VAL A 298 22.92 -19.91 -11.71
CA VAL A 298 23.09 -19.67 -10.28
C VAL A 298 23.82 -20.85 -9.62
N LEU A 299 23.41 -22.08 -9.93
CA LEU A 299 24.07 -23.29 -9.41
C LEU A 299 25.54 -23.36 -9.81
N ALA A 300 25.85 -23.10 -11.08
CA ALA A 300 27.24 -23.09 -11.57
C ALA A 300 28.09 -22.00 -10.87
N GLN A 301 27.49 -20.84 -10.60
CA GLN A 301 28.17 -19.75 -9.89
C GLN A 301 28.38 -20.06 -8.41
N ILE A 302 27.43 -20.70 -7.74
CA ILE A 302 27.60 -21.19 -6.35
C ILE A 302 28.75 -22.17 -6.27
N HIS A 303 28.78 -23.20 -7.15
CA HIS A 303 29.89 -24.16 -7.20
C HIS A 303 31.24 -23.46 -7.38
N LYS A 304 31.30 -22.46 -8.27
CA LYS A 304 32.54 -21.70 -8.52
C LYS A 304 32.95 -20.83 -7.34
N ALA A 305 31.98 -20.23 -6.63
CA ALA A 305 32.24 -19.26 -5.58
C ALA A 305 32.70 -19.91 -4.25
N VAL A 306 32.12 -21.07 -3.90
CA VAL A 306 32.31 -21.68 -2.59
C VAL A 306 32.70 -23.16 -2.61
N ASN A 307 32.72 -23.81 -3.77
CA ASN A 307 33.04 -25.24 -3.97
C ASN A 307 32.35 -26.11 -2.90
N PRO A 308 31.00 -26.17 -2.88
CA PRO A 308 30.23 -26.95 -1.91
C PRO A 308 30.39 -28.46 -2.15
N ASP A 309 30.16 -29.26 -1.11
CA ASP A 309 30.12 -30.72 -1.20
C ASP A 309 28.84 -31.18 -1.92
N SER A 310 27.71 -30.51 -1.62
CA SER A 310 26.46 -30.74 -2.36
C SER A 310 25.64 -29.46 -2.47
N VAL A 311 24.78 -29.41 -3.50
CA VAL A 311 23.72 -28.41 -3.64
C VAL A 311 22.45 -29.12 -4.02
N GLU A 312 21.42 -29.00 -3.19
CA GLU A 312 20.11 -29.62 -3.42
C GLU A 312 19.05 -28.56 -3.63
N LEU A 313 18.07 -28.86 -4.51
CA LEU A 313 16.95 -28.00 -4.79
C LEU A 313 15.64 -28.65 -4.38
N GLU A 314 14.79 -27.89 -3.68
CA GLU A 314 13.43 -28.30 -3.38
C GLU A 314 12.48 -27.18 -3.83
N ALA A 315 11.64 -27.50 -4.83
CA ALA A 315 10.71 -26.55 -5.45
C ALA A 315 9.27 -26.71 -4.91
N ASN A 316 8.39 -25.78 -5.30
CA ASN A 316 6.98 -25.76 -4.91
C ASN A 316 6.73 -25.67 -3.41
N LEU A 317 7.59 -24.99 -2.71
CA LEU A 317 7.47 -24.78 -1.27
C LEU A 317 6.51 -23.64 -0.93
N ALA A 318 6.01 -23.67 0.30
CA ALA A 318 5.31 -22.56 0.94
C ALA A 318 6.08 -22.14 2.19
N LEU A 319 6.27 -20.83 2.35
CA LEU A 319 6.74 -20.25 3.59
C LEU A 319 5.55 -19.93 4.49
N ILE A 320 5.61 -20.33 5.75
CA ILE A 320 4.58 -20.04 6.76
C ILE A 320 5.24 -19.25 7.88
N ALA A 321 4.73 -18.04 8.12
CA ALA A 321 5.13 -17.22 9.25
C ALA A 321 4.14 -17.39 10.40
N VAL A 322 4.66 -17.66 11.58
CA VAL A 322 3.91 -17.62 12.85
C VAL A 322 4.37 -16.38 13.60
N VAL A 323 3.48 -15.40 13.71
CA VAL A 323 3.76 -14.09 14.31
C VAL A 323 3.13 -14.01 15.68
N GLY A 324 3.90 -13.54 16.65
CA GLY A 324 3.44 -13.39 18.02
C GLY A 324 4.31 -12.41 18.80
N ARG A 325 3.88 -12.11 20.03
CA ARG A 325 4.62 -11.31 21.00
C ARG A 325 5.23 -12.25 22.03
N GLY A 326 6.55 -12.17 22.19
CA GLY A 326 7.30 -12.86 23.22
C GLY A 326 7.84 -11.88 24.25
#